data_a66d60ffcba76fc9dec1a1c5379edd77
#
_entry.id   a66d60ffcba76fc9dec1a1c5379edd77
#
_cell.length_a   1.000
_cell.length_b   1.000
_cell.length_c   1.000
_cell.angle_alpha   90.00
_cell.angle_beta   90.00
_cell.angle_gamma   90.00
#
_symmetry.space_group_name_H-M   'P 1'
#
loop_
_entity.id
_entity.type
_entity.pdbx_description
1 polymer ?
#
loop_
_entity_poly.entity_id
_entity_poly.type
_entity_poly.pdbx_seq_one_letter_code
_entity_poly.pdbx_strand_id
1 'polypeptide(L)'
;MTIIPGSGAGTEQLNQFIERVERLEEEKRALMADIKDVYAEAKATGFEPKIMRQVVRLRAMDRDLLSEQDALLDTYRDALGLR
;
A
#
# COMPACT_ATOMS: atom_id res chain seq x y z
N MET A 1 16.77 -12.52 -16.67
CA MET A 1 17.27 -13.88 -16.61
C MET A 1 16.47 -14.67 -15.58
N THR A 2 15.96 -15.84 -15.96
CA THR A 2 15.09 -16.62 -15.08
C THR A 2 15.93 -17.60 -14.26
N ILE A 3 15.76 -17.59 -12.95
CA ILE A 3 16.41 -18.55 -12.05
C ILE A 3 15.52 -19.78 -11.95
N ILE A 4 16.12 -20.96 -12.20
CA ILE A 4 15.38 -22.22 -12.16
C ILE A 4 15.38 -22.77 -10.72
N PRO A 5 14.21 -23.01 -10.10
CA PRO A 5 14.15 -23.65 -8.79
C PRO A 5 14.76 -25.05 -8.83
N GLY A 6 15.43 -25.43 -7.74
CA GLY A 6 16.06 -26.75 -7.62
C GLY A 6 17.57 -26.77 -7.94
N SER A 7 18.14 -25.66 -8.37
CA SER A 7 19.56 -25.50 -8.57
C SER A 7 20.21 -24.79 -7.39
N GLY A 8 20.56 -25.48 -6.33
CA GLY A 8 21.34 -24.96 -5.20
C GLY A 8 20.92 -23.58 -4.71
N ALA A 9 21.69 -22.53 -5.03
CA ALA A 9 21.44 -21.15 -4.64
C ALA A 9 20.07 -20.62 -5.09
N GLY A 10 19.54 -21.10 -6.21
CA GLY A 10 18.24 -20.72 -6.71
C GLY A 10 17.11 -21.17 -5.79
N THR A 11 17.20 -22.36 -5.24
CA THR A 11 16.19 -22.89 -4.31
C THR A 11 16.16 -22.12 -3.00
N GLU A 12 17.32 -21.80 -2.45
CA GLU A 12 17.44 -21.05 -1.21
C GLU A 12 16.90 -19.62 -1.36
N GLN A 13 17.27 -18.95 -2.44
CA GLN A 13 16.74 -17.60 -2.74
C GLN A 13 15.24 -17.63 -2.93
N LEU A 14 14.70 -18.60 -3.63
CA LEU A 14 13.26 -18.74 -3.82
C LEU A 14 12.55 -18.90 -2.48
N ASN A 15 13.07 -19.76 -1.59
CA ASN A 15 12.52 -19.91 -0.25
C ASN A 15 12.51 -18.61 0.53
N GLN A 16 13.58 -17.84 0.48
CA GLN A 16 13.66 -16.55 1.17
C GLN A 16 12.62 -15.56 0.66
N PHE A 17 12.41 -15.49 -0.65
CA PHE A 17 11.38 -14.63 -1.23
C PHE A 17 9.98 -15.10 -0.83
N ILE A 18 9.72 -16.38 -0.88
CA ILE A 18 8.42 -16.94 -0.48
C ILE A 18 8.13 -16.64 0.99
N GLU A 19 9.09 -16.86 1.88
CA GLU A 19 8.93 -16.56 3.30
C GLU A 19 8.64 -15.07 3.56
N ARG A 20 9.30 -14.19 2.82
CA ARG A 20 9.04 -12.74 2.92
C ARG A 20 7.64 -12.38 2.45
N VAL A 21 7.19 -12.96 1.35
CA VAL A 21 5.82 -12.76 0.85
C VAL A 21 4.80 -13.30 1.84
N GLU A 22 5.01 -14.49 2.37
CA GLU A 22 4.10 -15.10 3.35
C GLU A 22 3.96 -14.25 4.60
N ARG A 23 5.06 -13.70 5.10
CA ARG A 23 5.03 -12.79 6.25
C ARG A 23 4.24 -11.51 5.96
N LEU A 24 4.45 -10.91 4.79
CA LEU A 24 3.72 -9.71 4.39
C LEU A 24 2.24 -10.00 4.17
N GLU A 25 1.90 -11.15 3.61
CA GLU A 25 0.50 -11.58 3.48
C GLU A 25 -0.18 -11.77 4.85
N GLU A 26 0.56 -12.27 5.83
CA GLU A 26 0.05 -12.41 7.19
C GLU A 26 -0.18 -11.03 7.84
N GLU A 27 0.76 -10.10 7.70
CA GLU A 27 0.62 -8.72 8.15
C GLU A 27 -0.58 -8.03 7.50
N LYS A 28 -0.76 -8.25 6.21
CA LYS A 28 -1.90 -7.74 5.45
C LYS A 28 -3.22 -8.26 6.01
N ARG A 29 -3.32 -9.56 6.30
CA ARG A 29 -4.53 -10.15 6.89
C ARG A 29 -4.85 -9.54 8.24
N ALA A 30 -3.83 -9.33 9.08
CA ALA A 30 -4.00 -8.69 10.38
C ALA A 30 -4.51 -7.25 10.23
N LEU A 31 -3.93 -6.47 9.30
CA LEU A 31 -4.38 -5.11 9.02
C LEU A 31 -5.80 -5.07 8.46
N MET A 32 -6.15 -6.01 7.59
CA MET A 32 -7.52 -6.10 7.06
C MET A 32 -8.54 -6.39 8.16
N ALA A 33 -8.20 -7.24 9.13
CA ALA A 33 -9.04 -7.50 10.28
C ALA A 33 -9.22 -6.25 11.14
N ASP A 34 -8.15 -5.51 11.39
CA ASP A 34 -8.19 -4.25 12.13
C ASP A 34 -9.06 -3.21 11.44
N ILE A 35 -8.94 -3.07 10.13
CA ILE A 35 -9.79 -2.16 9.34
C ILE A 35 -11.26 -2.54 9.47
N LYS A 36 -11.56 -3.82 9.37
CA LYS A 36 -12.92 -4.33 9.54
C LYS A 36 -13.49 -3.98 10.90
N ASP A 37 -12.67 -4.10 11.95
CA ASP A 37 -13.07 -3.78 13.31
C ASP A 37 -13.40 -2.29 13.48
N VAL A 38 -12.62 -1.41 12.87
CA VAL A 38 -12.87 0.04 12.90
C VAL A 38 -14.20 0.38 12.22
N TYR A 39 -14.49 -0.22 11.07
CA TYR A 39 -15.78 -0.01 10.42
C TYR A 39 -16.96 -0.56 11.23
N ALA A 40 -16.77 -1.69 11.91
CA ALA A 40 -17.79 -2.24 12.80
C ALA A 40 -18.07 -1.29 13.99
N GLU A 41 -17.03 -0.72 14.56
CA GLU A 41 -17.12 0.26 15.63
C GLU A 41 -17.85 1.54 15.13
N ALA A 42 -17.50 2.02 13.95
CA ALA A 42 -18.15 3.17 13.35
C ALA A 42 -19.64 2.93 13.11
N LYS A 43 -20.00 1.73 12.63
CA LYS A 43 -21.39 1.33 12.45
C LYS A 43 -22.15 1.33 13.77
N ALA A 44 -21.56 0.82 14.83
CA ALA A 44 -22.14 0.80 16.17
C ALA A 44 -22.39 2.23 16.70
N THR A 45 -21.59 3.20 16.25
CA THR A 45 -21.72 4.61 16.61
C THR A 45 -22.79 5.33 15.76
N GLY A 46 -23.26 4.71 14.67
CA GLY A 46 -24.32 5.27 13.82
C GLY A 46 -23.86 5.75 12.45
N PHE A 47 -22.59 5.52 12.08
CA PHE A 47 -22.08 5.86 10.76
C PHE A 47 -22.34 4.74 9.75
N GLU A 48 -22.30 5.08 8.47
CA GLU A 48 -22.45 4.10 7.38
C GLU A 48 -21.09 3.69 6.81
N PRO A 49 -20.65 2.44 7.06
CA PRO A 49 -19.36 1.98 6.55
C PRO A 49 -19.21 2.09 5.04
N LYS A 50 -20.27 1.84 4.29
CA LYS A 50 -20.27 1.94 2.82
C LYS A 50 -19.86 3.34 2.35
N ILE A 51 -20.43 4.38 2.96
CA ILE A 51 -20.13 5.76 2.63
C ILE A 51 -18.73 6.14 3.12
N MET A 52 -18.36 5.68 4.30
CA MET A 52 -17.01 5.90 4.83
C MET A 52 -15.93 5.32 3.90
N ARG A 53 -16.15 4.12 3.34
CA ARG A 53 -15.22 3.52 2.38
C ARG A 53 -15.08 4.37 1.12
N GLN A 54 -16.15 4.99 0.65
CA GLN A 54 -16.11 5.91 -0.48
C GLN A 54 -15.28 7.15 -0.15
N VAL A 55 -15.45 7.72 1.03
CA VAL A 55 -14.67 8.88 1.49
C VAL A 55 -13.19 8.53 1.59
N VAL A 56 -12.85 7.38 2.16
CA VAL A 56 -11.46 6.91 2.25
C VAL A 56 -10.82 6.80 0.87
N ARG A 57 -11.56 6.26 -0.09
CA ARG A 57 -11.09 6.12 -1.48
C ARG A 57 -10.86 7.46 -2.14
N LEU A 58 -11.79 8.40 -1.98
CA LEU A 58 -11.66 9.75 -2.52
C LEU A 58 -10.46 10.50 -1.92
N ARG A 59 -10.23 10.36 -0.62
CA ARG A 59 -9.07 10.96 0.04
C ARG A 59 -7.75 10.40 -0.45
N ALA A 60 -7.69 9.11 -0.73
CA ALA A 60 -6.49 8.49 -1.29
C ALA A 60 -6.19 9.04 -2.69
N MET A 61 -7.22 9.19 -3.53
CA MET A 61 -7.08 9.78 -4.86
C MET A 61 -6.60 11.22 -4.79
N ASP A 62 -7.15 12.03 -3.90
CA ASP A 62 -6.74 13.43 -3.71
C ASP A 62 -5.28 13.54 -3.26
N ARG A 63 -4.83 12.67 -2.36
CA ARG A 63 -3.43 12.63 -1.91
C ARG A 63 -2.48 12.25 -3.03
N ASP A 64 -2.86 11.27 -3.84
CA ASP A 64 -2.04 10.84 -4.97
C ASP A 64 -1.90 11.97 -6.00
N LEU A 65 -2.98 12.67 -6.31
CA LEU A 65 -2.96 13.81 -7.21
C LEU A 65 -2.07 14.94 -6.69
N LEU A 66 -2.19 15.28 -5.41
CA LEU A 66 -1.35 16.30 -4.79
C LEU A 66 0.14 15.90 -4.81
N SER A 67 0.44 14.64 -4.52
CA SER A 67 1.80 14.12 -4.57
C SER A 67 2.40 14.23 -5.98
N GLU A 68 1.63 13.90 -7.01
CA GLU A 68 2.06 14.04 -8.41
C GLU A 68 2.31 15.49 -8.77
N GLN A 69 1.44 16.41 -8.37
CA GLN A 69 1.61 17.84 -8.62
C GLN A 69 2.84 18.39 -7.90
N ASP A 70 3.06 18.02 -6.65
CA ASP A 70 4.23 18.44 -5.88
C ASP A 70 5.54 17.94 -6.52
N ALA A 71 5.59 16.69 -6.94
CA ALA A 71 6.74 16.11 -7.60
C ALA A 71 7.06 16.86 -8.93
N LEU A 72 6.02 17.17 -9.69
CA LEU A 72 6.17 17.91 -10.94
C LEU A 72 6.67 19.34 -10.70
N LEU A 73 6.11 20.02 -9.69
CA LEU A 73 6.54 21.34 -9.29
C LEU A 73 8.02 21.36 -8.88
N ASP A 74 8.45 20.37 -8.10
CA ASP A 74 9.85 20.23 -7.70
C ASP A 74 10.77 20.05 -8.90
N THR A 75 10.35 19.27 -9.89
CA THR A 75 11.09 19.07 -11.14
C THR A 75 11.31 20.40 -11.88
N TYR A 76 10.28 21.22 -11.99
CA TYR A 76 10.38 22.53 -12.63
C TYR A 76 11.24 23.50 -11.83
N ARG A 77 11.10 23.50 -10.50
CA ARG A 77 11.93 24.33 -9.63
C ARG A 77 13.41 23.98 -9.78
N ASP A 78 13.75 22.71 -9.75
CA ASP A 78 15.13 22.24 -9.92
C ASP A 78 15.70 22.64 -11.28
N ALA A 79 14.92 22.50 -12.35
CA ALA A 79 15.33 22.89 -13.70
C ALA A 79 15.60 24.39 -13.82
N LEU A 80 14.88 25.22 -13.06
CA LEU A 80 15.03 26.67 -13.04
C LEU A 80 16.00 27.18 -11.98
N GLY A 81 16.58 26.29 -11.17
CA GLY A 81 17.46 26.66 -10.07
C GLY A 81 16.76 27.35 -8.91
N LEU A 82 15.45 27.19 -8.80
CA LEU A 82 14.64 27.73 -7.71
C LEU A 82 14.53 26.71 -6.58
N ARG A 83 14.99 27.07 -5.41
CA ARG A 83 14.91 26.24 -4.21
C ARG A 83 14.32 26.99 -3.04
#